data_4483a78ea4b648dea9f9ee1afb01d8e2
#
_entry.id   4483a78ea4b648dea9f9ee1afb01d8e2
#
_cell.length_a   1.000
_cell.length_b   1.000
_cell.length_c   1.000
_cell.angle_alpha   90.00
_cell.angle_beta   90.00
_cell.angle_gamma   90.00
#
_symmetry.space_group_name_H-M   'P 1'
#
loop_
_entity.id
_entity.type
_entity.pdbx_description
1 polymer ?
#
loop_
_entity_poly.entity_id
_entity_poly.type
_entity_poly.pdbx_seq_one_letter_code
_entity_poly.pdbx_strand_id
1 'polypeptide(L)'
;MKRRILMLAAIILLTGAGRAFAHHGFTAEYDASQKVEVEGVVTEFAWRNPHSFMKIDVMSKDGTTQSWTLEWASASQLANSQITRTSLKPGDRIVVSGQGARDLSVHRMLVQEIKRPGDGWEWKAKR
;
A
#
# COMPACT_ATOMS: atom_id res chain seq x y z
N MET A 1 -12.60 14.87 -46.32
CA MET A 1 -13.25 15.18 -45.05
C MET A 1 -13.65 13.93 -44.25
N LYS A 2 -14.33 12.96 -44.80
CA LYS A 2 -14.77 11.74 -44.06
C LYS A 2 -13.63 10.92 -43.44
N ARG A 3 -12.48 10.78 -44.12
CA ARG A 3 -11.30 10.06 -43.59
C ARG A 3 -10.61 10.76 -42.40
N ARG A 4 -10.62 12.10 -42.38
CA ARG A 4 -10.01 12.88 -41.26
C ARG A 4 -10.88 12.83 -40.01
N ILE A 5 -12.20 12.78 -40.16
CA ILE A 5 -13.14 12.65 -39.03
C ILE A 5 -13.04 11.27 -38.39
N LEU A 6 -12.86 10.21 -39.19
CA LEU A 6 -12.68 8.85 -38.71
C LEU A 6 -11.36 8.68 -37.93
N MET A 7 -10.27 9.34 -38.36
CA MET A 7 -9.01 9.33 -37.61
C MET A 7 -9.10 10.10 -36.30
N LEU A 8 -9.79 11.22 -36.23
CA LEU A 8 -10.01 11.96 -34.99
C LEU A 8 -10.88 11.16 -34.00
N ALA A 9 -11.91 10.46 -34.47
CA ALA A 9 -12.74 9.60 -33.64
C ALA A 9 -11.95 8.41 -33.07
N ALA A 10 -11.03 7.82 -33.83
CA ALA A 10 -10.17 6.74 -33.39
C ALA A 10 -9.18 7.19 -32.31
N ILE A 11 -8.64 8.40 -32.41
CA ILE A 11 -7.71 8.95 -31.39
C ILE A 11 -8.45 9.24 -30.07
N ILE A 12 -9.68 9.73 -30.13
CA ILE A 12 -10.49 10.00 -28.93
C ILE A 12 -10.88 8.69 -28.21
N LEU A 13 -11.13 7.61 -28.94
CA LEU A 13 -11.43 6.28 -28.37
C LEU A 13 -10.21 5.64 -27.68
N LEU A 14 -9.00 5.86 -28.21
CA LEU A 14 -7.78 5.32 -27.57
C LEU A 14 -7.39 6.06 -26.30
N THR A 15 -7.71 7.36 -26.16
CA THR A 15 -7.37 8.12 -24.95
C THR A 15 -8.35 7.88 -23.79
N GLY A 16 -9.56 7.39 -24.06
CA GLY A 16 -10.57 7.07 -23.05
C GLY A 16 -10.34 5.74 -22.31
N ALA A 17 -9.67 4.79 -22.95
CA ALA A 17 -9.47 3.44 -22.36
C ALA A 17 -8.40 3.37 -21.28
N GLY A 18 -7.47 4.32 -21.23
CA GLY A 18 -6.34 4.29 -20.28
C GLY A 18 -6.69 4.68 -18.84
N ARG A 19 -7.85 5.31 -18.61
CA ARG A 19 -8.23 5.76 -17.24
C ARG A 19 -9.08 4.77 -16.46
N ALA A 20 -9.68 3.79 -17.12
CA ALA A 20 -10.55 2.80 -16.47
C ALA A 20 -9.77 1.75 -15.66
N PHE A 21 -8.53 1.47 -16.00
CA PHE A 21 -7.72 0.44 -15.33
C PHE A 21 -7.07 0.89 -14.01
N ALA A 22 -6.96 2.19 -13.76
CA ALA A 22 -6.28 2.70 -12.58
C ALA A 22 -7.12 2.64 -11.28
N HIS A 23 -8.45 2.60 -11.37
CA HIS A 23 -9.34 2.57 -10.22
C HIS A 23 -9.70 1.17 -9.70
N HIS A 24 -9.42 0.12 -10.46
CA HIS A 24 -9.76 -1.25 -10.07
C HIS A 24 -8.68 -2.00 -9.29
N GLY A 25 -7.46 -1.43 -9.18
CA GLY A 25 -6.31 -2.13 -8.59
C GLY A 25 -6.47 -2.50 -7.12
N PHE A 26 -6.89 -1.56 -6.28
CA PHE A 26 -6.97 -1.78 -4.83
C PHE A 26 -8.10 -2.72 -4.41
N THR A 27 -9.30 -2.54 -4.96
CA THR A 27 -10.46 -3.39 -4.65
C THR A 27 -10.32 -4.80 -5.21
N ALA A 28 -9.48 -5.01 -6.22
CA ALA A 28 -9.16 -6.34 -6.74
C ALA A 28 -8.20 -7.09 -5.82
N GLU A 29 -7.28 -6.41 -5.16
CA GLU A 29 -6.19 -7.00 -4.39
C GLU A 29 -6.49 -7.07 -2.89
N TYR A 30 -7.19 -6.07 -2.34
CA TYR A 30 -7.52 -5.98 -0.91
C TYR A 30 -9.01 -6.07 -0.64
N ASP A 31 -9.36 -6.58 0.53
CA ASP A 31 -10.75 -6.68 0.99
C ASP A 31 -11.00 -5.71 2.15
N ALA A 32 -11.81 -4.70 1.91
CA ALA A 32 -12.14 -3.68 2.90
C ALA A 32 -12.88 -4.24 4.13
N SER A 33 -13.52 -5.41 4.02
CA SER A 33 -14.17 -6.09 5.14
C SER A 33 -13.19 -6.86 6.03
N GLN A 34 -12.01 -7.20 5.49
CA GLN A 34 -10.97 -7.92 6.21
C GLN A 34 -10.03 -6.94 6.91
N LYS A 35 -10.29 -6.69 8.18
CA LYS A 35 -9.37 -5.95 9.05
C LYS A 35 -8.31 -6.90 9.60
N VAL A 36 -7.06 -6.59 9.32
CA VAL A 36 -5.90 -7.35 9.78
C VAL A 36 -5.03 -6.45 10.63
N GLU A 37 -4.50 -6.98 11.72
CA GLU A 37 -3.49 -6.33 12.54
C GLU A 37 -2.35 -7.30 12.77
N VAL A 38 -1.13 -6.85 12.57
CA VAL A 38 0.09 -7.62 12.80
C VAL A 38 1.13 -6.78 13.54
N GLU A 39 1.94 -7.44 14.37
CA GLU A 39 3.12 -6.85 14.97
C GLU A 39 4.36 -7.50 14.37
N GLY A 40 5.34 -6.70 13.99
CA GLY A 40 6.56 -7.19 13.38
C GLY A 40 7.70 -6.19 13.40
N VAL A 41 8.83 -6.62 12.87
CA VAL A 41 10.05 -5.82 12.76
C VAL A 41 10.25 -5.42 11.31
N VAL A 42 10.44 -4.13 11.05
CA VAL A 42 10.72 -3.61 9.71
C VAL A 42 12.03 -4.19 9.20
N THR A 43 12.01 -4.74 7.98
CA THR A 43 13.20 -5.24 7.29
C THR A 43 13.55 -4.40 6.07
N GLU A 44 12.54 -3.76 5.44
CA GLU A 44 12.72 -2.91 4.26
C GLU A 44 11.67 -1.81 4.23
N PHE A 45 12.06 -0.60 3.82
CA PHE A 45 11.14 0.48 3.52
C PHE A 45 11.47 1.12 2.16
N ALA A 46 10.66 0.84 1.16
CA ALA A 46 10.76 1.39 -0.19
C ALA A 46 9.92 2.66 -0.31
N TRP A 47 10.56 3.80 -0.11
CA TRP A 47 9.97 5.14 -0.25
C TRP A 47 9.84 5.52 -1.72
N ARG A 48 8.63 5.50 -2.28
CA ARG A 48 8.41 5.75 -3.71
C ARG A 48 6.98 6.17 -4.07
N ASN A 49 6.81 6.63 -5.30
CA ASN A 49 5.52 6.84 -5.96
C ASN A 49 5.29 5.72 -7.01
N PRO A 50 4.06 5.35 -7.32
CA PRO A 50 2.78 5.86 -6.78
C PRO A 50 2.45 5.32 -5.38
N HIS A 51 3.09 4.24 -4.91
CA HIS A 51 2.90 3.65 -3.59
C HIS A 51 4.25 3.28 -2.98
N SER A 52 4.40 3.59 -1.68
CA SER A 52 5.50 3.07 -0.88
C SER A 52 5.17 1.67 -0.38
N PHE A 53 6.20 0.86 -0.17
CA PHE A 53 6.06 -0.49 0.35
C PHE A 53 7.01 -0.71 1.53
N MET A 54 6.55 -1.50 2.46
CA MET A 54 7.34 -1.91 3.60
C MET A 54 7.30 -3.43 3.71
N LYS A 55 8.42 -4.05 4.09
CA LYS A 55 8.45 -5.45 4.52
C LYS A 55 8.69 -5.50 6.01
N ILE A 56 7.96 -6.37 6.66
CA ILE A 56 8.14 -6.69 8.07
C ILE A 56 8.21 -8.19 8.28
N ASP A 57 8.97 -8.59 9.27
CA ASP A 57 8.99 -9.96 9.76
C ASP A 57 8.07 -10.07 10.97
N VAL A 58 7.08 -10.93 10.85
CA VAL A 58 6.07 -11.23 11.88
C VAL A 58 6.34 -12.62 12.44
N MET A 59 6.47 -12.72 13.74
CA MET A 59 6.60 -14.01 14.41
C MET A 59 5.22 -14.64 14.59
N SER A 60 5.03 -15.82 14.02
CA SER A 60 3.83 -16.62 14.20
C SER A 60 3.80 -17.30 15.56
N LYS A 61 2.62 -17.76 16.00
CA LYS A 61 2.43 -18.44 17.28
C LYS A 61 3.25 -19.74 17.42
N ASP A 62 3.56 -20.37 16.30
CA ASP A 62 4.39 -21.59 16.24
C ASP A 62 5.91 -21.31 16.27
N GLY A 63 6.31 -20.03 16.36
CA GLY A 63 7.71 -19.58 16.40
C GLY A 63 8.34 -19.42 15.01
N THR A 64 7.60 -19.65 13.93
CA THR A 64 8.08 -19.37 12.57
C THR A 64 7.97 -17.87 12.25
N THR A 65 8.87 -17.38 11.41
CA THR A 65 8.84 -16.00 10.92
C THR A 65 8.16 -15.96 9.57
N GLN A 66 7.19 -15.07 9.42
CA GLN A 66 6.48 -14.80 8.18
C GLN A 66 6.83 -13.39 7.70
N SER A 67 7.26 -13.26 6.45
CA SER A 67 7.47 -11.96 5.83
C SER A 67 6.16 -11.41 5.28
N TRP A 68 5.80 -10.20 5.69
CA TRP A 68 4.62 -9.47 5.25
C TRP A 68 5.02 -8.30 4.35
N THR A 69 4.26 -8.10 3.28
CA THR A 69 4.37 -6.91 2.43
C THR A 69 3.25 -5.94 2.75
N LEU A 70 3.61 -4.75 3.15
CA LEU A 70 2.70 -3.68 3.52
C LEU A 70 2.71 -2.62 2.41
N GLU A 71 1.58 -2.42 1.75
CA GLU A 71 1.40 -1.36 0.78
C GLU A 71 0.91 -0.10 1.48
N TRP A 72 1.60 1.01 1.27
CA TRP A 72 1.33 2.27 1.93
C TRP A 72 1.05 3.38 0.92
N ALA A 73 0.76 4.59 1.38
CA ALA A 73 0.54 5.75 0.54
C ALA A 73 1.78 6.11 -0.29
N SER A 74 1.59 6.95 -1.30
CA SER A 74 2.71 7.47 -2.11
C SER A 74 3.69 8.28 -1.26
N ALA A 75 4.95 8.34 -1.68
CA ALA A 75 5.97 9.17 -1.03
C ALA A 75 5.51 10.63 -0.91
N SER A 76 4.83 11.15 -1.93
CA SER A 76 4.28 12.53 -1.92
C SER A 76 3.20 12.73 -0.86
N GLN A 77 2.26 11.78 -0.72
CA GLN A 77 1.21 11.84 0.30
C GLN A 77 1.78 11.71 1.73
N LEU A 78 2.75 10.82 1.90
CA LEU A 78 3.43 10.62 3.18
C LEU A 78 4.21 11.87 3.59
N ALA A 79 4.91 12.53 2.66
CA ALA A 79 5.62 13.78 2.92
C ALA A 79 4.67 14.89 3.40
N ASN A 80 3.46 14.98 2.84
CA ASN A 80 2.43 15.92 3.30
C ASN A 80 1.94 15.61 4.74
N SER A 81 2.15 14.40 5.22
CA SER A 81 1.86 13.97 6.60
C SER A 81 3.10 14.01 7.49
N GLN A 82 4.16 14.71 7.08
CA GLN A 82 5.45 14.81 7.78
C GLN A 82 6.18 13.47 7.96
N ILE A 83 5.81 12.46 7.18
CA ILE A 83 6.52 11.20 7.09
C ILE A 83 7.66 11.36 6.10
N THR A 84 8.83 10.86 6.45
CA THR A 84 10.03 10.92 5.62
C THR A 84 10.55 9.51 5.34
N ARG A 85 11.50 9.42 4.44
CA ARG A 85 12.22 8.17 4.13
C ARG A 85 12.83 7.49 5.37
N THR A 86 13.13 8.26 6.41
CA THR A 86 13.78 7.79 7.64
C THR A 86 12.83 7.69 8.84
N SER A 87 11.53 7.97 8.65
CA SER A 87 10.55 7.85 9.73
C SER A 87 10.39 6.43 10.25
N LEU A 88 10.56 5.45 9.35
CA LEU A 88 10.65 4.03 9.66
C LEU A 88 11.91 3.45 9.02
N LYS A 89 12.59 2.57 9.71
CA LYS A 89 13.84 1.96 9.26
C LYS A 89 13.93 0.49 9.68
N PRO A 90 14.77 -0.31 9.02
CA PRO A 90 15.04 -1.68 9.45
C PRO A 90 15.39 -1.75 10.94
N GLY A 91 14.77 -2.70 11.64
CA GLY A 91 14.91 -2.88 13.08
C GLY A 91 13.80 -2.24 13.92
N ASP A 92 13.00 -1.34 13.36
CA ASP A 92 11.85 -0.77 14.08
C ASP A 92 10.78 -1.84 14.31
N ARG A 93 10.35 -2.00 15.57
CA ARG A 93 9.18 -2.83 15.93
C ARG A 93 7.92 -1.98 15.80
N ILE A 94 6.96 -2.47 15.02
CA ILE A 94 5.73 -1.75 14.73
C ILE A 94 4.52 -2.66 14.84
N VAL A 95 3.37 -2.06 15.17
CA VAL A 95 2.05 -2.65 15.04
C VAL A 95 1.36 -1.97 13.87
N VAL A 96 0.90 -2.75 12.91
CA VAL A 96 0.26 -2.25 11.68
C VAL A 96 -1.12 -2.85 11.54
N SER A 97 -2.09 -2.01 11.23
CA SER A 97 -3.43 -2.47 10.89
C SER A 97 -3.88 -1.92 9.54
N GLY A 98 -4.73 -2.67 8.86
CA GLY A 98 -5.21 -2.31 7.53
C GLY A 98 -6.14 -3.34 6.92
N GLN A 99 -6.27 -3.26 5.60
CA GLN A 99 -7.08 -4.19 4.81
C GLN A 99 -6.21 -5.36 4.35
N GLY A 100 -6.62 -6.58 4.67
CA GLY A 100 -5.93 -7.79 4.23
C GLY A 100 -6.10 -8.05 2.73
N ALA A 101 -5.20 -8.85 2.18
CA ALA A 101 -5.33 -9.34 0.81
C ALA A 101 -6.58 -10.23 0.69
N ARG A 102 -7.23 -10.20 -0.49
CA ARG A 102 -8.35 -11.11 -0.81
C ARG A 102 -7.91 -12.56 -0.81
N ASP A 103 -6.71 -12.83 -1.29
CA ASP A 103 -6.07 -14.13 -1.18
C ASP A 103 -5.45 -14.27 0.20
N LEU A 104 -6.08 -15.07 1.06
CA LEU A 104 -5.67 -15.28 2.45
C LEU A 104 -4.34 -16.03 2.60
N SER A 105 -3.86 -16.67 1.52
CA SER A 105 -2.54 -17.32 1.51
C SER A 105 -1.39 -16.33 1.38
N VAL A 106 -1.70 -15.08 1.02
CA VAL A 106 -0.71 -14.01 0.81
C VAL A 106 -0.63 -13.11 2.02
N HIS A 107 0.55 -13.01 2.62
CA HIS A 107 0.82 -12.09 3.72
C HIS A 107 1.02 -10.67 3.20
N ARG A 108 -0.10 -9.99 2.92
CA ARG A 108 -0.11 -8.64 2.35
C ARG A 108 -1.23 -7.80 2.93
N MET A 109 -0.98 -6.51 3.09
CA MET A 109 -1.92 -5.57 3.69
C MET A 109 -1.81 -4.20 3.02
N LEU A 110 -2.97 -3.53 2.82
CA LEU A 110 -3.04 -2.10 2.57
C LEU A 110 -3.10 -1.36 3.90
N VAL A 111 -2.06 -0.59 4.21
CA VAL A 111 -1.86 0.05 5.50
C VAL A 111 -2.89 1.16 5.77
N GLN A 112 -3.51 1.13 6.93
CA GLN A 112 -4.42 2.17 7.43
C GLN A 112 -3.92 2.84 8.71
N GLU A 113 -3.16 2.13 9.54
CA GLU A 113 -2.59 2.67 10.78
C GLU A 113 -1.27 1.97 11.08
N ILE A 114 -0.29 2.72 11.58
CA ILE A 114 0.99 2.21 12.07
C ILE A 114 1.25 2.83 13.43
N LYS A 115 1.71 2.00 14.38
CA LYS A 115 2.20 2.41 15.70
C LYS A 115 3.59 1.85 15.93
N ARG A 116 4.46 2.66 16.53
CA ARG A 116 5.75 2.21 17.03
C ARG A 116 5.77 2.37 18.55
N PRO A 117 5.45 1.30 19.30
CA PRO A 117 5.25 1.38 20.76
C PRO A 117 6.49 1.86 21.54
N GLY A 118 7.68 1.65 20.98
CA GLY A 118 8.94 1.99 21.66
C GLY A 118 9.12 3.48 21.95
N ASP A 119 8.53 4.38 21.14
CA ASP A 119 8.63 5.85 21.31
C ASP A 119 7.27 6.54 21.20
N GLY A 120 6.16 5.78 21.01
CA GLY A 120 4.81 6.32 20.88
C GLY A 120 4.52 6.97 19.55
N TRP A 121 5.40 6.82 18.53
CA TRP A 121 5.13 7.34 17.20
C TRP A 121 3.97 6.59 16.53
N GLU A 122 3.08 7.34 15.90
CA GLU A 122 1.94 6.76 15.18
C GLU A 122 1.59 7.53 13.91
N TRP A 123 1.02 6.82 12.95
CA TRP A 123 0.42 7.38 11.75
C TRP A 123 -0.92 6.68 11.47
N LYS A 124 -1.88 7.47 10.97
CA LYS A 124 -3.20 6.97 10.58
C LYS A 124 -3.66 7.62 9.29
N ALA A 125 -4.25 6.82 8.40
CA ALA A 125 -4.87 7.32 7.18
C ALA A 125 -5.99 8.32 7.51
N LYS A 126 -5.98 9.45 6.83
CA LYS A 126 -7.11 10.40 6.91
C LYS A 126 -8.30 9.77 6.17
N ARG A 127 -9.44 9.75 6.80
CA ARG A 127 -10.71 9.36 6.18
C ARG A 127 -11.21 10.45 5.24
#